data_e3ce101603ec67d386b605196d4180d4
#
_entry.id   e3ce101603ec67d386b605196d4180d4
#
_cell.length_a   1.000
_cell.length_b   1.000
_cell.length_c   1.000
_cell.angle_alpha   90.00
_cell.angle_beta   90.00
_cell.angle_gamma   90.00
#
_symmetry.space_group_name_H-M   'P 1'
#
loop_
_entity.id
_entity.type
_entity.pdbx_description
1 polymer ?
#
loop_
_entity_poly.entity_id
_entity_poly.type
_entity_poly.pdbx_seq_one_letter_code
_entity_poly.pdbx_strand_id
1 'polypeptide(L)'
;MKSLLATLALSTALTLPGLALARPVTLTTTMNSYGGDGAYLALYVTDPSGAYVGSLWMAGDKSKYYEHLSGWYAATGGDAAQINGITGASVGAGRTLEITLDLADALLDAGYTLHIDAAVEDMRDSPNEIAVPLTAAGVGKPVPGRRYIASFTYQ
;
A
#
# COMPACT_ATOMS: atom_id res chain seq x y z
N MET A 1 -31.76 35.24 39.15
CA MET A 1 -31.81 33.94 38.47
C MET A 1 -31.39 34.15 37.05
N LYS A 2 -30.15 33.89 36.75
CA LYS A 2 -29.67 34.02 35.38
C LYS A 2 -29.01 32.71 35.03
N SER A 3 -29.63 32.04 34.15
CA SER A 3 -29.16 30.79 33.52
C SER A 3 -27.87 31.06 32.79
N LEU A 4 -26.82 30.48 33.28
CA LEU A 4 -25.58 30.35 32.53
C LEU A 4 -25.78 29.21 31.52
N LEU A 5 -26.07 29.61 30.32
CA LEU A 5 -25.86 28.76 29.17
C LEU A 5 -24.35 28.71 28.90
N ALA A 6 -23.72 27.74 29.48
CA ALA A 6 -22.38 27.39 29.09
C ALA A 6 -22.44 26.77 27.70
N THR A 7 -22.04 27.50 26.75
CA THR A 7 -21.85 27.06 25.37
C THR A 7 -20.75 26.04 25.34
N LEU A 8 -21.13 24.78 25.31
CA LEU A 8 -20.22 23.69 25.06
C LEU A 8 -20.28 23.37 23.58
N ALA A 9 -19.69 24.22 22.80
CA ALA A 9 -19.52 24.00 21.39
C ALA A 9 -18.08 24.27 21.04
N LEU A 10 -17.19 23.33 21.30
CA LEU A 10 -15.87 23.40 20.69
C LEU A 10 -15.00 22.16 20.87
N SER A 11 -15.53 21.00 20.75
CA SER A 11 -14.66 19.84 20.80
C SER A 11 -14.63 18.97 19.54
N THR A 12 -15.37 19.35 18.54
CA THR A 12 -15.47 18.56 17.31
C THR A 12 -14.59 19.05 16.15
N ALA A 13 -13.99 20.21 16.28
CA ALA A 13 -13.16 20.78 15.21
C ALA A 13 -11.73 20.28 15.19
N LEU A 14 -11.28 19.57 16.22
CA LEU A 14 -9.88 19.17 16.37
C LEU A 14 -9.55 17.78 15.82
N THR A 15 -10.53 17.01 15.44
CA THR A 15 -10.31 15.68 14.90
C THR A 15 -10.21 15.64 13.38
N LEU A 16 -10.55 16.71 12.70
CA LEU A 16 -10.58 16.80 11.24
C LEU A 16 -9.28 17.26 10.55
N PRO A 17 -8.33 17.94 11.21
CA PRO A 17 -7.10 18.36 10.52
C PRO A 17 -6.27 17.19 9.96
N GLY A 18 -6.33 16.02 10.58
CA GLY A 18 -5.60 14.86 10.11
C GLY A 18 -6.09 14.32 8.78
N LEU A 19 -7.40 14.42 8.50
CA LEU A 19 -7.98 14.00 7.21
C LEU A 19 -7.77 15.06 6.13
N ALA A 20 -7.66 16.34 6.51
CA ALA A 20 -7.40 17.42 5.59
C ALA A 20 -5.97 17.45 5.04
N LEU A 21 -5.05 16.65 5.63
CA LEU A 21 -3.64 16.56 5.22
C LEU A 21 -3.35 15.33 4.34
N ALA A 22 -4.36 14.61 3.89
CA ALA A 22 -4.19 13.58 2.88
C ALA A 22 -4.00 14.22 1.51
N ARG A 23 -3.10 13.66 0.71
CA ARG A 23 -2.83 14.13 -0.66
C ARG A 23 -2.83 12.97 -1.62
N PRO A 24 -3.18 13.20 -2.90
CA PRO A 24 -3.06 12.17 -3.91
C PRO A 24 -1.59 11.80 -4.11
N VAL A 25 -1.33 10.51 -4.10
CA VAL A 25 -0.02 9.92 -4.37
C VAL A 25 -0.20 8.87 -5.45
N THR A 26 0.65 8.92 -6.45
CA THR A 26 0.68 7.93 -7.52
C THR A 26 1.77 6.91 -7.23
N LEU A 27 1.37 5.65 -7.19
CA LEU A 27 2.24 4.49 -7.04
C LEU A 27 2.45 3.88 -8.43
N THR A 28 3.68 3.82 -8.89
CA THR A 28 4.03 3.26 -10.21
C THR A 28 4.94 2.06 -10.03
N THR A 29 4.47 0.89 -10.46
CA THR A 29 5.20 -0.38 -10.39
C THR A 29 5.43 -0.90 -11.80
N THR A 30 6.67 -0.95 -12.24
CA THR A 30 7.05 -1.48 -13.55
C THR A 30 7.61 -2.89 -13.40
N MET A 31 7.03 -3.85 -14.11
CA MET A 31 7.41 -5.25 -14.03
C MET A 31 8.59 -5.58 -14.96
N ASN A 32 9.44 -6.50 -14.51
CA ASN A 32 10.42 -7.14 -15.38
C ASN A 32 9.72 -8.03 -16.42
N SER A 33 10.43 -8.33 -17.51
CA SER A 33 10.02 -9.34 -18.50
C SER A 33 10.48 -10.72 -18.03
N TYR A 34 9.85 -11.24 -16.97
CA TYR A 34 10.24 -12.50 -16.32
C TYR A 34 9.74 -13.76 -17.03
N GLY A 35 8.93 -13.62 -18.08
CA GLY A 35 8.52 -14.74 -18.94
C GLY A 35 7.46 -15.66 -18.35
N GLY A 36 6.57 -15.16 -17.52
CA GLY A 36 5.49 -15.91 -16.88
C GLY A 36 4.14 -15.22 -16.98
N ASP A 37 3.16 -15.77 -16.28
CA ASP A 37 1.81 -15.21 -16.21
C ASP A 37 1.77 -13.86 -15.48
N GLY A 38 0.62 -13.21 -15.45
CA GLY A 38 0.44 -11.95 -14.74
C GLY A 38 0.74 -12.08 -13.24
N ALA A 39 1.51 -11.14 -12.72
CA ALA A 39 1.87 -11.13 -11.31
C ALA A 39 0.70 -10.67 -10.43
N TYR A 40 0.53 -11.34 -9.30
CA TYR A 40 -0.23 -10.85 -8.17
C TYR A 40 0.68 -9.96 -7.33
N LEU A 41 0.17 -8.81 -6.93
CA LEU A 41 0.90 -7.84 -6.11
C LEU A 41 0.03 -7.41 -4.94
N ALA A 42 0.58 -7.50 -3.73
CA ALA A 42 -0.03 -6.90 -2.55
C ALA A 42 0.79 -5.69 -2.12
N LEU A 43 0.21 -4.51 -2.19
CA LEU A 43 0.81 -3.26 -1.73
C LEU A 43 0.21 -2.91 -0.38
N TYR A 44 1.05 -2.80 0.65
CA TYR A 44 0.59 -2.54 2.01
C TYR A 44 1.62 -1.75 2.82
N VAL A 45 1.22 -1.25 3.96
CA VAL A 45 2.03 -0.41 4.85
C VAL A 45 2.16 -1.06 6.21
N THR A 46 3.37 -0.99 6.77
CA THR A 46 3.64 -1.31 8.16
C THR A 46 4.09 -0.07 8.93
N ASP A 47 3.84 -0.06 10.23
CA ASP A 47 4.26 1.00 11.13
C ASP A 47 5.76 0.85 11.53
N PRO A 48 6.32 1.78 12.34
CA PRO A 48 7.71 1.67 12.79
C PRO A 48 8.06 0.41 13.57
N SER A 49 7.08 -0.28 14.16
CA SER A 49 7.27 -1.56 14.84
C SER A 49 7.21 -2.76 13.90
N GLY A 50 6.88 -2.55 12.63
CA GLY A 50 6.66 -3.60 11.64
C GLY A 50 5.25 -4.18 11.64
N ALA A 51 4.33 -3.62 12.42
CA ALA A 51 2.94 -4.06 12.44
C ALA A 51 2.18 -3.57 11.20
N TYR A 52 1.35 -4.44 10.64
CA TYR A 52 0.49 -4.11 9.51
C TYR A 52 -0.49 -2.98 9.86
N VAL A 53 -0.57 -1.99 8.99
CA VAL A 53 -1.46 -0.83 9.14
C VAL A 53 -2.63 -0.88 8.17
N GLY A 54 -2.38 -1.25 6.92
CA GLY A 54 -3.43 -1.32 5.92
C GLY A 54 -2.89 -1.67 4.53
N SER A 55 -3.80 -2.15 3.68
CA SER A 55 -3.52 -2.41 2.27
C SER A 55 -3.77 -1.15 1.45
N LEU A 56 -2.96 -0.96 0.42
CA LEU A 56 -3.09 0.12 -0.55
C LEU A 56 -3.71 -0.37 -1.85
N TRP A 57 -3.36 -1.58 -2.29
CA TRP A 57 -3.87 -2.19 -3.50
C TRP A 57 -3.61 -3.69 -3.53
N MET A 58 -4.51 -4.42 -4.19
CA MET A 58 -4.33 -5.81 -4.55
C MET A 58 -4.44 -5.95 -6.07
N ALA A 59 -3.37 -6.35 -6.73
CA ALA A 59 -3.41 -6.76 -8.14
C ALA A 59 -3.61 -8.27 -8.20
N GLY A 60 -4.70 -8.69 -8.83
CA GLY A 60 -5.15 -10.07 -8.89
C GLY A 60 -6.40 -10.32 -8.04
N ASP A 61 -7.42 -10.93 -8.62
CA ASP A 61 -8.76 -11.06 -8.03
C ASP A 61 -9.11 -12.48 -7.55
N LYS A 62 -8.21 -13.45 -7.76
CA LYS A 62 -8.46 -14.85 -7.37
C LYS A 62 -7.84 -15.14 -6.02
N SER A 63 -8.66 -15.21 -4.98
CA SER A 63 -8.23 -15.41 -3.59
C SER A 63 -7.40 -16.67 -3.36
N LYS A 64 -7.54 -17.68 -4.20
CA LYS A 64 -6.75 -18.92 -4.10
C LYS A 64 -5.24 -18.70 -4.26
N TYR A 65 -4.81 -17.58 -4.81
CA TYR A 65 -3.40 -17.25 -4.98
C TYR A 65 -2.86 -16.33 -3.89
N TYR A 66 -3.70 -15.81 -3.00
CA TYR A 66 -3.29 -14.81 -2.00
C TYR A 66 -2.30 -15.35 -0.97
N GLU A 67 -2.31 -16.65 -0.70
CA GLU A 67 -1.34 -17.28 0.21
C GLU A 67 0.12 -17.15 -0.28
N HIS A 68 0.31 -16.95 -1.58
CA HIS A 68 1.62 -16.74 -2.19
C HIS A 68 2.15 -15.32 -2.01
N LEU A 69 1.31 -14.38 -1.63
CA LEU A 69 1.68 -13.04 -1.19
C LEU A 69 1.99 -13.12 0.32
N SER A 70 3.06 -13.82 0.65
CA SER A 70 3.25 -14.42 1.96
C SER A 70 3.40 -13.42 3.10
N GLY A 71 4.01 -12.26 2.88
CA GLY A 71 4.11 -11.21 3.88
C GLY A 71 2.75 -10.60 4.21
N TRP A 72 1.99 -10.23 3.19
CA TRP A 72 0.64 -9.72 3.35
C TRP A 72 -0.30 -10.77 3.95
N TYR A 73 -0.22 -12.00 3.46
CA TYR A 73 -1.04 -13.09 3.95
C TYR A 73 -0.79 -13.40 5.43
N ALA A 74 0.48 -13.42 5.84
CA ALA A 74 0.86 -13.62 7.25
C ALA A 74 0.31 -12.49 8.15
N ALA A 75 0.31 -11.26 7.65
CA ALA A 75 -0.16 -10.10 8.40
C ALA A 75 -1.69 -10.04 8.52
N THR A 76 -2.42 -10.50 7.51
CA THR A 76 -3.88 -10.34 7.41
C THR A 76 -4.67 -11.65 7.55
N GLY A 77 -4.00 -12.80 7.49
CA GLY A 77 -4.66 -14.11 7.38
C GLY A 77 -5.41 -14.32 6.07
N GLY A 78 -5.12 -13.51 5.06
CA GLY A 78 -5.84 -13.53 3.78
C GLY A 78 -7.23 -12.91 3.84
N ASP A 79 -7.50 -12.07 4.85
CA ASP A 79 -8.80 -11.44 5.05
C ASP A 79 -9.16 -10.52 3.89
N ALA A 80 -10.17 -10.92 3.11
CA ALA A 80 -10.66 -10.18 1.95
C ALA A 80 -11.21 -8.78 2.30
N ALA A 81 -11.61 -8.55 3.54
CA ALA A 81 -12.07 -7.24 3.99
C ALA A 81 -10.95 -6.18 3.90
N GLN A 82 -9.68 -6.60 4.00
CA GLN A 82 -8.52 -5.70 3.92
C GLN A 82 -8.28 -5.13 2.51
N ILE A 83 -8.87 -5.74 1.49
CA ILE A 83 -8.69 -5.34 0.08
C ILE A 83 -10.01 -5.02 -0.61
N ASN A 84 -11.09 -4.89 0.14
CA ASN A 84 -12.40 -4.58 -0.41
C ASN A 84 -12.39 -3.17 -1.04
N GLY A 85 -12.76 -3.10 -2.32
CA GLY A 85 -12.78 -1.85 -3.08
C GLY A 85 -11.43 -1.38 -3.60
N ILE A 86 -10.34 -2.10 -3.32
CA ILE A 86 -8.97 -1.79 -3.77
C ILE A 86 -8.30 -2.98 -4.46
N THR A 87 -9.07 -3.73 -5.25
CA THR A 87 -8.60 -4.90 -5.98
C THR A 87 -8.80 -4.69 -7.48
N GLY A 88 -7.76 -4.98 -8.24
CA GLY A 88 -7.77 -4.93 -9.70
C GLY A 88 -7.13 -6.17 -10.32
N ALA A 89 -6.91 -6.12 -11.63
CA ALA A 89 -6.31 -7.21 -12.37
C ALA A 89 -4.85 -7.47 -11.99
N SER A 90 -4.38 -8.70 -12.19
CA SER A 90 -2.95 -9.04 -12.15
C SER A 90 -2.17 -8.25 -13.20
N VAL A 91 -0.86 -8.09 -12.98
CA VAL A 91 0.01 -7.25 -13.82
C VAL A 91 0.92 -8.13 -14.66
N GLY A 92 0.80 -8.04 -15.99
CA GLY A 92 1.61 -8.82 -16.92
C GLY A 92 3.10 -8.48 -16.86
N ALA A 93 3.94 -9.45 -17.26
CA ALA A 93 5.38 -9.24 -17.42
C ALA A 93 5.66 -8.06 -18.36
N GLY A 94 6.59 -7.20 -17.99
CA GLY A 94 6.94 -6.00 -18.75
C GLY A 94 5.90 -4.87 -18.72
N ARG A 95 4.79 -5.04 -18.01
CA ARG A 95 3.73 -4.04 -17.88
C ARG A 95 3.97 -3.14 -16.68
N THR A 96 3.24 -2.04 -16.65
CA THR A 96 3.27 -1.07 -15.55
C THR A 96 1.89 -0.99 -14.90
N LEU A 97 1.87 -1.07 -13.57
CA LEU A 97 0.71 -0.77 -12.74
C LEU A 97 0.86 0.65 -12.22
N GLU A 98 -0.15 1.46 -12.44
CA GLU A 98 -0.20 2.82 -11.93
C GLU A 98 -1.49 3.01 -11.13
N ILE A 99 -1.36 3.44 -9.88
CA ILE A 99 -2.48 3.63 -8.96
C ILE A 99 -2.32 4.99 -8.31
N THR A 100 -3.38 5.78 -8.29
CA THR A 100 -3.44 7.01 -7.51
C THR A 100 -4.40 6.84 -6.36
N LEU A 101 -3.94 7.15 -5.16
CA LEU A 101 -4.72 7.08 -3.93
C LEU A 101 -4.39 8.24 -3.01
N ASP A 102 -5.28 8.55 -2.07
CA ASP A 102 -4.99 9.55 -1.05
C ASP A 102 -4.17 8.92 0.07
N LEU A 103 -2.98 9.46 0.30
CA LEU A 103 -2.08 9.03 1.36
C LEU A 103 -1.99 10.14 2.44
N ALA A 104 -2.15 9.75 3.69
CA ALA A 104 -2.01 10.71 4.79
C ALA A 104 -0.57 11.22 4.89
N ASP A 105 -0.39 12.52 4.96
CA ASP A 105 0.94 13.14 5.11
C ASP A 105 1.65 12.68 6.39
N ALA A 106 0.90 12.30 7.42
CA ALA A 106 1.43 11.77 8.68
C ALA A 106 2.22 10.47 8.52
N LEU A 107 2.09 9.76 7.39
CA LEU A 107 2.86 8.56 7.09
C LEU A 107 4.28 8.88 6.59
N LEU A 108 4.51 10.10 6.11
CA LEU A 108 5.82 10.50 5.61
C LEU A 108 6.75 10.90 6.77
N ASP A 109 8.00 10.47 6.67
CA ASP A 109 9.04 10.78 7.66
C ASP A 109 8.71 10.34 9.10
N ALA A 110 7.83 9.36 9.26
CA ALA A 110 7.35 8.86 10.54
C ALA A 110 7.70 7.39 10.81
N GLY A 111 8.56 6.79 9.98
CA GLY A 111 9.03 5.41 10.15
C GLY A 111 8.13 4.34 9.53
N TYR A 112 7.13 4.71 8.76
CA TYR A 112 6.29 3.76 8.03
C TYR A 112 7.02 3.22 6.80
N THR A 113 6.75 1.97 6.46
CA THR A 113 7.33 1.28 5.30
C THR A 113 6.23 0.80 4.37
N LEU A 114 6.38 1.06 3.08
CA LEU A 114 5.55 0.48 2.05
C LEU A 114 6.19 -0.81 1.56
N HIS A 115 5.39 -1.86 1.51
CA HIS A 115 5.81 -3.18 1.03
C HIS A 115 5.04 -3.56 -0.23
N ILE A 116 5.69 -4.31 -1.11
CA ILE A 116 5.05 -5.01 -2.20
C ILE A 116 5.50 -6.46 -2.17
N ASP A 117 4.57 -7.37 -1.95
CA ASP A 117 4.77 -8.79 -2.19
C ASP A 117 4.36 -9.10 -3.63
N ALA A 118 5.09 -9.97 -4.29
CA ALA A 118 4.80 -10.42 -5.65
C ALA A 118 4.75 -11.94 -5.73
N ALA A 119 3.82 -12.44 -6.51
CA ALA A 119 3.69 -13.87 -6.81
C ALA A 119 3.25 -14.07 -8.26
N VAL A 120 3.82 -15.08 -8.91
CA VAL A 120 3.50 -15.48 -10.29
C VAL A 120 3.22 -16.98 -10.29
N GLU A 121 2.17 -17.41 -11.00
CA GLU A 121 1.79 -18.81 -11.09
C GLU A 121 2.96 -19.66 -11.59
N ASP A 122 3.18 -20.81 -10.95
CA ASP A 122 4.26 -21.77 -11.25
C ASP A 122 5.69 -21.20 -11.08
N MET A 123 5.83 -20.06 -10.40
CA MET A 123 7.12 -19.45 -10.13
C MET A 123 7.30 -19.20 -8.62
N ARG A 124 8.52 -18.90 -8.21
CA ARG A 124 8.83 -18.66 -6.80
C ARG A 124 8.17 -17.39 -6.28
N ASP A 125 7.56 -17.48 -5.10
CA ASP A 125 7.04 -16.31 -4.39
C ASP A 125 8.15 -15.32 -4.04
N SER A 126 7.82 -14.04 -4.05
CA SER A 126 8.76 -12.98 -3.68
C SER A 126 8.12 -12.01 -2.69
N PRO A 127 8.11 -12.36 -1.39
CA PRO A 127 7.70 -11.43 -0.35
C PRO A 127 8.70 -10.29 -0.24
N ASN A 128 8.23 -9.10 0.10
CA ASN A 128 9.08 -7.90 0.13
C ASN A 128 9.89 -7.72 -1.16
N GLU A 129 9.24 -7.89 -2.29
CA GLU A 129 9.84 -7.54 -3.59
C GLU A 129 10.28 -6.06 -3.58
N ILE A 130 9.47 -5.22 -2.95
CA ILE A 130 9.79 -3.84 -2.56
C ILE A 130 9.56 -3.71 -1.05
N ALA A 131 10.47 -3.03 -0.37
CA ALA A 131 10.31 -2.54 0.98
C ALA A 131 10.98 -1.17 1.05
N VAL A 132 10.20 -0.10 1.08
CA VAL A 132 10.72 1.27 0.99
C VAL A 132 10.15 2.13 2.12
N PRO A 133 11.00 2.86 2.85
CA PRO A 133 10.53 3.84 3.82
C PRO A 133 9.72 4.95 3.13
N LEU A 134 8.59 5.32 3.72
CA LEU A 134 7.81 6.45 3.24
C LEU A 134 8.41 7.75 3.75
N THR A 135 9.14 8.44 2.89
CA THR A 135 9.81 9.69 3.21
C THR A 135 9.57 10.75 2.15
N ALA A 136 9.58 12.02 2.53
CA ALA A 136 9.50 13.12 1.57
C ALA A 136 10.69 13.10 0.61
N ALA A 137 11.88 12.75 1.10
CA ALA A 137 13.09 12.63 0.26
C ALA A 137 13.01 11.48 -0.75
N GLY A 138 12.21 10.46 -0.49
CA GLY A 138 12.03 9.31 -1.38
C GLY A 138 11.04 9.53 -2.50
N VAL A 139 10.23 10.58 -2.43
CA VAL A 139 9.23 10.90 -3.46
C VAL A 139 9.88 11.04 -4.84
N GLY A 140 9.33 10.33 -5.82
CA GLY A 140 9.80 10.34 -7.20
C GLY A 140 11.10 9.58 -7.46
N LYS A 141 11.72 8.97 -6.46
CA LYS A 141 12.96 8.21 -6.63
C LYS A 141 12.66 6.75 -6.94
N PRO A 142 13.14 6.20 -8.06
CA PRO A 142 12.95 4.81 -8.39
C PRO A 142 13.66 3.89 -7.40
N VAL A 143 12.98 2.82 -7.00
CA VAL A 143 13.51 1.74 -6.16
C VAL A 143 13.48 0.46 -6.98
N PRO A 144 14.59 -0.27 -7.13
CA PRO A 144 14.60 -1.53 -7.86
C PRO A 144 13.95 -2.63 -7.01
N GLY A 145 13.23 -3.54 -7.69
CA GLY A 145 12.76 -4.77 -7.09
C GLY A 145 13.83 -5.85 -7.07
N ARG A 146 13.42 -7.09 -6.81
CA ARG A 146 14.33 -8.22 -6.63
C ARG A 146 14.21 -9.25 -7.74
N ARG A 147 12.99 -9.62 -8.12
CA ARG A 147 12.72 -10.70 -9.08
C ARG A 147 11.75 -10.30 -10.18
N TYR A 148 10.60 -9.78 -9.80
CA TYR A 148 9.51 -9.48 -10.73
C TYR A 148 9.33 -8.01 -11.02
N ILE A 149 9.73 -7.16 -10.11
CA ILE A 149 9.60 -5.71 -10.25
C ILE A 149 10.92 -5.10 -10.71
N ALA A 150 10.89 -4.37 -11.83
CA ALA A 150 12.04 -3.62 -12.32
C ALA A 150 12.25 -2.34 -11.52
N SER A 151 11.17 -1.59 -11.28
CA SER A 151 11.24 -0.36 -10.49
C SER A 151 9.89 -0.02 -9.87
N PHE A 152 9.95 0.68 -8.76
CA PHE A 152 8.82 1.24 -8.05
C PHE A 152 9.08 2.70 -7.70
N THR A 153 8.06 3.55 -7.85
CA THR A 153 8.09 4.94 -7.38
C THR A 153 6.77 5.30 -6.71
N TYR A 154 6.84 6.24 -5.77
CA TYR A 154 5.67 6.96 -5.25
C TYR A 154 5.89 8.46 -5.38
N GLN A 155 4.87 9.19 -5.85
CA GLN A 155 4.97 10.64 -6.06
C GLN A 155 3.59 11.34 -6.04
#